data_305134e4df91319cedfb7aefc554f65b
#
_entry.id   305134e4df91319cedfb7aefc554f65b
#
_cell.length_a   1.000
_cell.length_b   1.000
_cell.length_c   1.000
_cell.angle_alpha   90.00
_cell.angle_beta   90.00
_cell.angle_gamma   90.00
#
_symmetry.space_group_name_H-M   'P 1'
#
loop_
_entity.id
_entity.type
_entity.pdbx_description
1 polymer ?
#
loop_
_entity_poly.entity_id
_entity_poly.type
_entity_poly.pdbx_seq_one_letter_code
_entity_poly.pdbx_strand_id
1 'polypeptide(L)'
;MNRKQKIYNLLLEATEKSFVELFERHKEEYYYCALVMVEDETPCIVAMSYEVLELILNDMYDNEKDKDDNRSKYKWSYADSPYFGYCYEKYFKDVDEAFYTDIWSTNISDNEYSNRIDEWMKIMGEVMETLKEKGIFHTYCSTDVFINAELQPPETDINVQNAKYLNSNTVFNIWYEENKEETEDNDIDWNEVWNPKMCRVVLVKKLTDKKMAAKIRKEFLSEISLNEFIKLCNCPPFIISDKFLYKTALDLIKKNIEYLKFIKVELIN
;
A
#
# COMPACT_ATOMS: atom_id res chain seq x y z
N MET A 1 15.22 -21.97 -25.20
CA MET A 1 14.57 -20.74 -24.72
C MET A 1 15.20 -20.40 -23.36
N ASN A 2 15.66 -19.18 -23.18
CA ASN A 2 16.24 -18.79 -21.91
C ASN A 2 15.12 -18.58 -20.84
N ARG A 3 15.49 -18.47 -19.54
CA ARG A 3 14.57 -18.31 -18.41
C ARG A 3 13.63 -17.12 -18.61
N LYS A 4 14.18 -15.92 -18.86
CA LYS A 4 13.41 -14.68 -19.07
C LYS A 4 12.35 -14.83 -20.15
N GLN A 5 12.71 -15.39 -21.30
CA GLN A 5 11.79 -15.59 -22.43
C GLN A 5 10.67 -16.60 -22.10
N LYS A 6 10.96 -17.61 -21.27
CA LYS A 6 9.93 -18.55 -20.81
C LYS A 6 8.90 -17.83 -19.93
N ILE A 7 9.37 -17.09 -18.92
CA ILE A 7 8.51 -16.32 -18.01
C ILE A 7 7.65 -15.32 -18.81
N TYR A 8 8.30 -14.54 -19.68
CA TYR A 8 7.60 -13.56 -20.53
C TYR A 8 6.46 -14.20 -21.35
N ASN A 9 6.72 -15.32 -22.02
CA ASN A 9 5.71 -15.97 -22.87
C ASN A 9 4.53 -16.51 -22.04
N LEU A 10 4.80 -17.13 -20.88
CA LEU A 10 3.76 -17.63 -19.99
C LEU A 10 2.90 -16.48 -19.45
N LEU A 11 3.55 -15.43 -18.98
CA LEU A 11 2.87 -14.28 -18.42
C LEU A 11 2.06 -13.52 -19.49
N LEU A 12 2.62 -13.32 -20.68
CA LEU A 12 1.92 -12.69 -21.80
C LEU A 12 0.65 -13.46 -22.18
N GLU A 13 0.75 -14.78 -22.33
CA GLU A 13 -0.39 -15.62 -22.71
C GLU A 13 -1.49 -15.59 -21.64
N ALA A 14 -1.12 -15.73 -20.36
CA ALA A 14 -2.07 -15.72 -19.25
C ALA A 14 -2.77 -14.36 -19.11
N THR A 15 -1.99 -13.29 -19.16
CA THR A 15 -2.49 -11.90 -19.01
C THR A 15 -3.42 -11.53 -20.17
N GLU A 16 -3.03 -11.84 -21.42
CA GLU A 16 -3.85 -11.58 -22.61
C GLU A 16 -5.21 -12.29 -22.51
N LYS A 17 -5.20 -13.59 -22.22
CA LYS A 17 -6.42 -14.37 -22.09
C LYS A 17 -7.34 -13.87 -20.99
N SER A 18 -6.77 -13.49 -19.83
CA SER A 18 -7.53 -12.97 -18.71
C SER A 18 -8.20 -11.63 -19.03
N PHE A 19 -7.45 -10.67 -19.60
CA PHE A 19 -8.04 -9.38 -20.00
C PHE A 19 -9.09 -9.53 -21.09
N VAL A 20 -8.83 -10.32 -22.12
CA VAL A 20 -9.81 -10.54 -23.21
C VAL A 20 -11.08 -11.17 -22.65
N GLU A 21 -10.99 -12.21 -21.82
CA GLU A 21 -12.17 -12.84 -21.22
C GLU A 21 -12.92 -11.88 -20.29
N LEU A 22 -12.20 -11.07 -19.50
CA LEU A 22 -12.80 -10.04 -18.67
C LEU A 22 -13.62 -9.07 -19.51
N PHE A 23 -13.02 -8.47 -20.52
CA PHE A 23 -13.67 -7.45 -21.34
C PHE A 23 -14.80 -8.00 -22.22
N GLU A 24 -14.73 -9.26 -22.64
CA GLU A 24 -15.81 -9.89 -23.39
C GLU A 24 -17.02 -10.22 -22.52
N ARG A 25 -16.81 -10.59 -21.26
CA ARG A 25 -17.88 -10.96 -20.33
C ARG A 25 -18.50 -9.77 -19.62
N HIS A 26 -17.68 -8.77 -19.30
CA HIS A 26 -18.07 -7.55 -18.60
C HIS A 26 -17.82 -6.37 -19.52
N LYS A 27 -18.85 -5.97 -20.24
CA LYS A 27 -18.79 -4.85 -21.21
C LYS A 27 -18.99 -3.53 -20.51
N GLU A 28 -17.96 -3.11 -19.77
CA GLU A 28 -17.92 -1.92 -18.95
C GLU A 28 -16.90 -0.92 -19.51
N GLU A 29 -16.92 0.31 -19.04
CA GLU A 29 -15.94 1.33 -19.43
C GLU A 29 -14.74 1.29 -18.48
N TYR A 30 -13.73 0.48 -18.84
CA TYR A 30 -12.50 0.34 -18.05
C TYR A 30 -11.60 1.55 -18.23
N TYR A 31 -11.16 2.12 -17.11
CA TYR A 31 -10.21 3.24 -17.07
C TYR A 31 -8.87 2.87 -16.41
N TYR A 32 -8.79 1.76 -15.70
CA TYR A 32 -7.57 1.25 -15.07
C TYR A 32 -7.42 -0.24 -15.33
N CYS A 33 -6.24 -0.63 -15.81
CA CYS A 33 -5.86 -2.02 -16.03
C CYS A 33 -4.40 -2.21 -15.64
N ALA A 34 -4.11 -3.14 -14.76
CA ALA A 34 -2.73 -3.41 -14.37
C ALA A 34 -2.45 -4.91 -14.23
N LEU A 35 -1.16 -5.23 -14.30
CA LEU A 35 -0.60 -6.49 -13.86
C LEU A 35 0.06 -6.21 -12.51
N VAL A 36 -0.45 -6.82 -11.45
CA VAL A 36 -0.05 -6.51 -10.07
C VAL A 36 0.61 -7.73 -9.44
N MET A 37 1.75 -7.52 -8.82
CA MET A 37 2.42 -8.45 -7.93
C MET A 37 2.28 -7.93 -6.50
N VAL A 38 1.66 -8.71 -5.62
CA VAL A 38 1.48 -8.35 -4.21
C VAL A 38 2.56 -9.05 -3.41
N GLU A 39 3.43 -8.28 -2.80
CA GLU A 39 4.61 -8.81 -2.09
C GLU A 39 5.41 -9.75 -3.00
N ASP A 40 5.54 -11.00 -2.60
CA ASP A 40 6.23 -12.07 -3.33
C ASP A 40 5.26 -13.17 -3.82
N GLU A 41 4.04 -12.75 -4.17
CA GLU A 41 3.04 -13.62 -4.79
C GLU A 41 3.07 -13.52 -6.32
N THR A 42 2.55 -14.54 -6.97
CA THR A 42 2.46 -14.61 -8.43
C THR A 42 1.67 -13.41 -8.98
N PRO A 43 2.19 -12.70 -10.00
CA PRO A 43 1.47 -11.61 -10.62
C PRO A 43 0.09 -12.02 -11.14
N CYS A 44 -0.91 -11.14 -11.00
CA CYS A 44 -2.23 -11.32 -11.54
C CYS A 44 -2.79 -10.03 -12.14
N ILE A 45 -3.86 -10.12 -12.94
CA ILE A 45 -4.48 -8.93 -13.50
C ILE A 45 -5.39 -8.24 -12.49
N VAL A 46 -5.54 -6.93 -12.68
CA VAL A 46 -6.59 -6.12 -12.10
C VAL A 46 -7.15 -5.16 -13.14
N ALA A 47 -8.42 -4.85 -13.04
CA ALA A 47 -9.04 -3.78 -13.82
C ALA A 47 -10.08 -3.06 -12.98
N MET A 48 -10.35 -1.79 -13.29
CA MET A 48 -11.40 -1.01 -12.68
C MET A 48 -12.18 -0.28 -13.78
N SER A 49 -13.51 -0.36 -13.71
CA SER A 49 -14.41 0.38 -14.58
C SER A 49 -15.09 1.52 -13.84
N TYR A 50 -15.64 2.47 -14.58
CA TYR A 50 -16.43 3.55 -13.96
C TYR A 50 -17.68 2.99 -13.28
N GLU A 51 -18.31 1.97 -13.84
CA GLU A 51 -19.49 1.31 -13.28
C GLU A 51 -19.18 0.67 -11.93
N VAL A 52 -18.05 -0.03 -11.82
CA VAL A 52 -17.61 -0.66 -10.57
C VAL A 52 -17.24 0.39 -9.52
N LEU A 53 -16.53 1.45 -9.90
CA LEU A 53 -16.20 2.52 -8.99
C LEU A 53 -17.46 3.14 -8.38
N GLU A 54 -18.47 3.43 -9.19
CA GLU A 54 -19.75 3.96 -8.69
C GLU A 54 -20.48 2.96 -7.78
N LEU A 55 -20.42 1.67 -8.06
CA LEU A 55 -20.99 0.65 -7.16
C LEU A 55 -20.28 0.65 -5.81
N ILE A 56 -18.96 0.68 -5.78
CA ILE A 56 -18.17 0.73 -4.53
C ILE A 56 -18.54 2.00 -3.74
N LEU A 57 -18.55 3.15 -4.37
CA LEU A 57 -18.87 4.42 -3.70
C LEU A 57 -20.30 4.45 -3.18
N ASN A 58 -21.25 3.88 -3.92
CA ASN A 58 -22.66 3.78 -3.50
C ASN A 58 -22.87 2.81 -2.32
N ASP A 59 -22.06 1.77 -2.22
CA ASP A 59 -22.10 0.82 -1.10
C ASP A 59 -21.47 1.40 0.17
N MET A 60 -20.43 2.21 0.00
CA MET A 60 -19.66 2.77 1.12
C MET A 60 -20.20 4.07 1.68
N TYR A 61 -20.90 4.89 0.86
CA TYR A 61 -21.28 6.26 1.23
C TYR A 61 -22.72 6.59 0.81
N ASP A 62 -23.49 7.19 1.74
CA ASP A 62 -24.90 7.54 1.55
C ASP A 62 -25.12 8.88 0.81
N ASN A 63 -24.10 9.74 0.75
CA ASN A 63 -24.24 11.08 0.15
C ASN A 63 -23.14 11.39 -0.87
N GLU A 64 -23.49 12.22 -1.85
CA GLU A 64 -22.61 12.53 -2.99
C GLU A 64 -21.31 13.23 -2.57
N LYS A 65 -21.35 14.07 -1.55
CA LYS A 65 -20.15 14.77 -1.08
C LYS A 65 -19.09 13.79 -0.56
N ASP A 66 -19.50 12.83 0.28
CA ASP A 66 -18.56 11.84 0.82
C ASP A 66 -18.04 10.91 -0.28
N LYS A 67 -18.84 10.61 -1.32
CA LYS A 67 -18.39 9.89 -2.51
C LYS A 67 -17.30 10.66 -3.26
N ASP A 68 -17.53 11.95 -3.50
CA ASP A 68 -16.57 12.81 -4.23
C ASP A 68 -15.27 12.98 -3.44
N ASP A 69 -15.37 13.21 -2.12
CA ASP A 69 -14.20 13.38 -1.22
C ASP A 69 -13.35 12.08 -1.10
N ASN A 70 -13.93 10.91 -1.37
CA ASN A 70 -13.24 9.62 -1.27
C ASN A 70 -13.03 8.90 -2.61
N ARG A 71 -13.44 9.49 -3.73
CA ARG A 71 -13.37 8.87 -5.06
C ARG A 71 -11.94 8.47 -5.44
N SER A 72 -10.96 9.35 -5.22
CA SER A 72 -9.55 9.09 -5.53
C SER A 72 -9.01 7.87 -4.81
N LYS A 73 -9.40 7.66 -3.56
CA LYS A 73 -8.99 6.52 -2.73
C LYS A 73 -9.32 5.16 -3.36
N TYR A 74 -10.50 5.03 -3.98
CA TYR A 74 -10.96 3.76 -4.59
C TYR A 74 -10.62 3.66 -6.06
N LYS A 75 -10.44 4.81 -6.74
CA LYS A 75 -10.26 4.88 -8.20
C LYS A 75 -9.09 4.03 -8.69
N TRP A 76 -7.97 4.04 -7.97
CA TRP A 76 -6.74 3.37 -8.35
C TRP A 76 -6.41 2.16 -7.46
N SER A 77 -7.35 1.74 -6.61
CA SER A 77 -7.14 0.65 -5.69
C SER A 77 -7.26 -0.71 -6.39
N TYR A 78 -6.17 -1.45 -6.41
CA TYR A 78 -6.18 -2.84 -6.90
C TYR A 78 -6.99 -3.74 -5.96
N ALA A 79 -6.91 -3.50 -4.65
CA ALA A 79 -7.50 -4.37 -3.62
C ALA A 79 -9.02 -4.25 -3.53
N ASP A 80 -9.58 -3.10 -3.91
CA ASP A 80 -11.04 -2.88 -3.90
C ASP A 80 -11.70 -3.32 -5.21
N SER A 81 -10.91 -3.68 -6.22
CA SER A 81 -11.45 -4.16 -7.50
C SER A 81 -12.01 -5.59 -7.41
N PRO A 82 -13.26 -5.85 -7.82
CA PRO A 82 -13.80 -7.20 -7.94
C PRO A 82 -13.13 -8.01 -9.06
N TYR A 83 -12.33 -7.35 -9.90
CA TYR A 83 -11.57 -7.97 -10.99
C TYR A 83 -10.11 -8.24 -10.63
N PHE A 84 -9.71 -8.05 -9.36
CA PHE A 84 -8.40 -8.49 -8.88
C PHE A 84 -8.29 -10.01 -8.97
N GLY A 85 -7.26 -10.51 -9.64
CA GLY A 85 -7.06 -11.94 -9.88
C GLY A 85 -8.10 -12.60 -10.79
N TYR A 86 -8.79 -11.82 -11.65
CA TYR A 86 -9.80 -12.36 -12.56
C TYR A 86 -9.23 -13.47 -13.44
N CYS A 87 -9.92 -14.62 -13.47
CA CYS A 87 -9.50 -15.84 -14.17
C CYS A 87 -8.13 -16.40 -13.76
N TYR A 88 -7.61 -16.07 -12.56
CA TYR A 88 -6.32 -16.55 -12.07
C TYR A 88 -6.22 -18.07 -12.13
N GLU A 89 -7.11 -18.79 -11.50
CA GLU A 89 -7.18 -20.26 -11.47
C GLU A 89 -7.18 -20.90 -12.88
N LYS A 90 -7.69 -20.16 -13.86
CA LYS A 90 -7.86 -20.66 -15.22
C LYS A 90 -6.62 -20.51 -16.08
N TYR A 91 -5.91 -19.38 -15.95
CA TYR A 91 -4.87 -19.02 -16.90
C TYR A 91 -3.47 -18.89 -16.29
N PHE A 92 -3.35 -18.64 -14.97
CA PHE A 92 -2.06 -18.37 -14.35
C PHE A 92 -1.35 -19.57 -13.75
N LYS A 93 -1.91 -20.77 -13.84
CA LYS A 93 -1.29 -21.98 -13.26
C LYS A 93 0.17 -22.19 -13.65
N ASP A 94 0.49 -22.05 -14.95
CA ASP A 94 1.86 -22.26 -15.42
C ASP A 94 2.78 -21.08 -15.06
N VAL A 95 2.22 -19.88 -14.93
CA VAL A 95 2.92 -18.69 -14.41
C VAL A 95 3.26 -18.91 -12.94
N ASP A 96 2.31 -19.39 -12.15
CA ASP A 96 2.43 -19.70 -10.74
C ASP A 96 3.56 -20.72 -10.50
N GLU A 97 3.55 -21.84 -11.22
CA GLU A 97 4.62 -22.84 -11.15
C GLU A 97 5.99 -22.26 -11.51
N ALA A 98 6.04 -21.40 -12.54
CA ALA A 98 7.27 -20.74 -12.95
C ALA A 98 7.76 -19.73 -11.90
N PHE A 99 6.85 -18.95 -11.32
CA PHE A 99 7.14 -17.97 -10.27
C PHE A 99 7.67 -18.65 -8.99
N TYR A 100 6.96 -19.66 -8.47
CA TYR A 100 7.41 -20.40 -7.30
C TYR A 100 8.75 -21.09 -7.51
N THR A 101 8.97 -21.69 -8.69
CA THR A 101 10.25 -22.31 -9.01
C THR A 101 11.39 -21.28 -9.04
N ASP A 102 11.09 -20.07 -9.48
CA ASP A 102 12.07 -19.02 -9.68
C ASP A 102 12.38 -18.25 -8.40
N ILE A 103 11.38 -17.84 -7.67
CA ILE A 103 11.51 -16.98 -6.48
C ILE A 103 11.78 -17.81 -5.23
N TRP A 104 11.08 -18.94 -5.04
CA TRP A 104 11.16 -19.75 -3.84
C TRP A 104 12.13 -20.95 -3.97
N SER A 105 13.02 -20.93 -4.96
CA SER A 105 14.04 -21.98 -5.04
C SER A 105 14.95 -21.94 -3.82
N THR A 106 15.14 -23.08 -3.18
CA THR A 106 16.01 -23.22 -2.02
C THR A 106 17.45 -22.78 -2.35
N ASN A 107 18.04 -21.93 -1.51
CA ASN A 107 19.42 -21.42 -1.58
C ASN A 107 19.68 -20.18 -2.45
N ILE A 108 18.73 -19.32 -2.68
CA ILE A 108 19.03 -17.97 -3.19
C ILE A 108 19.39 -17.02 -2.05
N SER A 109 20.32 -16.11 -2.28
CA SER A 109 20.64 -15.03 -1.36
C SER A 109 19.61 -13.91 -1.46
N ASP A 110 19.50 -13.06 -0.42
CA ASP A 110 18.59 -11.90 -0.43
C ASP A 110 18.82 -10.99 -1.65
N ASN A 111 20.09 -10.76 -2.03
CA ASN A 111 20.41 -10.00 -3.24
C ASN A 111 19.91 -10.66 -4.53
N GLU A 112 19.99 -11.98 -4.61
CA GLU A 112 19.51 -12.72 -5.78
C GLU A 112 17.97 -12.71 -5.83
N TYR A 113 17.31 -12.83 -4.66
CA TYR A 113 15.88 -12.68 -4.54
C TYR A 113 15.41 -11.31 -5.05
N SER A 114 15.96 -10.22 -4.53
CA SER A 114 15.63 -8.86 -5.00
C SER A 114 15.84 -8.67 -6.49
N ASN A 115 16.98 -9.17 -7.04
CA ASN A 115 17.24 -9.11 -8.48
C ASN A 115 16.21 -9.88 -9.31
N ARG A 116 15.68 -11.00 -8.79
CA ARG A 116 14.65 -11.77 -9.49
C ARG A 116 13.29 -11.06 -9.46
N ILE A 117 12.93 -10.45 -8.35
CA ILE A 117 11.72 -9.61 -8.27
C ILE A 117 11.81 -8.44 -9.25
N ASP A 118 12.94 -7.73 -9.29
CA ASP A 118 13.18 -6.67 -10.27
C ASP A 118 13.07 -7.15 -11.73
N GLU A 119 13.54 -8.36 -12.02
CA GLU A 119 13.42 -8.94 -13.35
C GLU A 119 11.97 -9.29 -13.69
N TRP A 120 11.20 -9.84 -12.74
CA TRP A 120 9.78 -10.08 -12.92
C TRP A 120 9.02 -8.78 -13.17
N MET A 121 9.30 -7.72 -12.42
CA MET A 121 8.69 -6.40 -12.63
C MET A 121 8.98 -5.84 -14.03
N LYS A 122 10.20 -5.99 -14.53
CA LYS A 122 10.55 -5.62 -15.92
C LYS A 122 9.77 -6.44 -16.93
N ILE A 123 9.66 -7.75 -16.73
CA ILE A 123 8.89 -8.64 -17.61
C ILE A 123 7.41 -8.26 -17.61
N MET A 124 6.84 -7.92 -16.46
CA MET A 124 5.46 -7.44 -16.35
C MET A 124 5.25 -6.17 -17.17
N GLY A 125 6.17 -5.20 -17.09
CA GLY A 125 6.13 -3.99 -17.91
C GLY A 125 6.20 -4.30 -19.41
N GLU A 126 7.13 -5.18 -19.84
CA GLU A 126 7.26 -5.64 -21.24
C GLU A 126 5.97 -6.35 -21.75
N VAL A 127 5.30 -7.10 -20.87
CA VAL A 127 4.02 -7.77 -21.19
C VAL A 127 2.91 -6.74 -21.39
N MET A 128 2.77 -5.78 -20.49
CA MET A 128 1.75 -4.73 -20.59
C MET A 128 1.96 -3.84 -21.83
N GLU A 129 3.22 -3.52 -22.17
CA GLU A 129 3.55 -2.82 -23.41
C GLU A 129 3.13 -3.63 -24.66
N THR A 130 3.43 -4.92 -24.67
CA THR A 130 3.05 -5.79 -25.79
C THR A 130 1.54 -5.88 -25.97
N LEU A 131 0.77 -5.97 -24.86
CA LEU A 131 -0.70 -5.97 -24.93
C LEU A 131 -1.25 -4.65 -25.42
N LYS A 132 -0.62 -3.54 -25.04
CA LYS A 132 -0.94 -2.21 -25.56
C LYS A 132 -0.69 -2.13 -27.06
N GLU A 133 0.50 -2.59 -27.54
CA GLU A 133 0.84 -2.60 -28.97
C GLU A 133 -0.08 -3.51 -29.80
N LYS A 134 -0.55 -4.62 -29.23
CA LYS A 134 -1.58 -5.48 -29.81
C LYS A 134 -2.96 -4.82 -29.87
N GLY A 135 -3.15 -3.65 -29.25
CA GLY A 135 -4.39 -2.92 -29.22
C GLY A 135 -5.47 -3.49 -28.30
N ILE A 136 -5.10 -4.38 -27.36
CA ILE A 136 -6.08 -5.00 -26.44
C ILE A 136 -6.84 -3.93 -25.67
N PHE A 137 -6.14 -2.99 -25.04
CA PHE A 137 -6.77 -1.93 -24.26
C PHE A 137 -7.53 -0.93 -25.15
N HIS A 138 -7.04 -0.64 -26.33
CA HIS A 138 -7.73 0.26 -27.26
C HIS A 138 -9.06 -0.33 -27.78
N THR A 139 -9.15 -1.65 -27.88
CA THR A 139 -10.34 -2.33 -28.39
C THR A 139 -11.47 -2.38 -27.37
N TYR A 140 -11.15 -2.51 -26.08
CA TYR A 140 -12.12 -2.85 -25.04
C TYR A 140 -12.26 -1.79 -23.95
N CYS A 141 -11.33 -0.84 -23.83
CA CYS A 141 -11.33 0.13 -22.73
C CYS A 141 -11.66 1.55 -23.24
N SER A 142 -11.77 2.50 -22.32
CA SER A 142 -11.85 3.93 -22.64
C SER A 142 -10.63 4.40 -23.41
N THR A 143 -10.73 5.51 -24.13
CA THR A 143 -9.60 6.07 -24.89
C THR A 143 -8.43 6.52 -24.02
N ASP A 144 -8.70 6.80 -22.74
CA ASP A 144 -7.73 7.31 -21.76
C ASP A 144 -7.48 6.27 -20.63
N VAL A 145 -7.53 4.98 -20.97
CA VAL A 145 -7.24 3.92 -20.00
C VAL A 145 -5.81 4.02 -19.48
N PHE A 146 -5.67 4.04 -18.17
CA PHE A 146 -4.37 3.93 -17.50
C PHE A 146 -3.97 2.47 -17.39
N ILE A 147 -2.76 2.15 -17.84
CA ILE A 147 -2.20 0.79 -17.76
C ILE A 147 -0.91 0.79 -16.96
N ASN A 148 -0.68 -0.24 -16.16
CA ASN A 148 0.53 -0.32 -15.35
C ASN A 148 0.99 -1.76 -15.12
N ALA A 149 2.24 -1.89 -14.63
CA ALA A 149 2.79 -3.08 -13.99
C ALA A 149 3.24 -2.65 -12.59
N GLU A 150 2.68 -3.25 -11.55
CA GLU A 150 2.77 -2.76 -10.19
C GLU A 150 3.29 -3.80 -9.20
N LEU A 151 4.14 -3.37 -8.28
CA LEU A 151 4.52 -4.07 -7.06
C LEU A 151 3.76 -3.45 -5.88
N GLN A 152 3.17 -4.27 -5.04
CA GLN A 152 2.40 -3.83 -3.87
C GLN A 152 2.84 -4.59 -2.60
N PRO A 153 3.20 -3.91 -1.51
CA PRO A 153 3.38 -2.45 -1.43
C PRO A 153 4.54 -1.98 -2.31
N PRO A 154 4.53 -0.72 -2.78
CA PRO A 154 5.62 -0.20 -3.61
C PRO A 154 6.88 -0.03 -2.78
N GLU A 155 7.94 -0.76 -3.13
CA GLU A 155 9.24 -0.66 -2.45
C GLU A 155 10.18 0.36 -3.12
N THR A 156 9.91 0.70 -4.37
CA THR A 156 10.72 1.60 -5.19
C THR A 156 9.83 2.40 -6.14
N ASP A 157 10.45 3.33 -6.88
CA ASP A 157 9.77 4.10 -7.95
C ASP A 157 9.37 3.27 -9.18
N ILE A 158 9.48 1.94 -9.14
CA ILE A 158 9.25 1.07 -10.30
C ILE A 158 7.83 1.21 -10.86
N ASN A 159 6.82 1.33 -9.98
CA ASN A 159 5.44 1.55 -10.39
C ASN A 159 5.27 2.87 -11.16
N VAL A 160 5.94 3.94 -10.70
CA VAL A 160 5.93 5.25 -11.34
C VAL A 160 6.68 5.21 -12.68
N GLN A 161 7.80 4.50 -12.74
CA GLN A 161 8.57 4.34 -13.98
C GLN A 161 7.76 3.58 -15.03
N ASN A 162 7.12 2.47 -14.66
CA ASN A 162 6.25 1.69 -15.53
C ASN A 162 5.03 2.51 -15.99
N ALA A 163 4.37 3.21 -15.06
CA ALA A 163 3.24 4.09 -15.38
C ALA A 163 3.62 5.16 -16.41
N LYS A 164 4.75 5.82 -16.22
CA LYS A 164 5.26 6.85 -17.15
C LYS A 164 5.62 6.28 -18.52
N TYR A 165 6.18 5.09 -18.56
CA TYR A 165 6.56 4.42 -19.78
C TYR A 165 5.35 3.92 -20.59
N LEU A 166 4.36 3.35 -19.91
CA LEU A 166 3.21 2.70 -20.52
C LEU A 166 2.12 3.66 -20.99
N ASN A 167 2.04 4.87 -20.42
CA ASN A 167 0.93 5.78 -20.68
C ASN A 167 1.34 7.07 -21.42
N SER A 168 0.35 7.75 -22.00
CA SER A 168 0.55 9.12 -22.47
C SER A 168 0.84 10.04 -21.28
N ASN A 169 1.52 11.17 -21.56
CA ASN A 169 1.79 12.15 -20.49
C ASN A 169 0.51 12.66 -19.82
N THR A 170 -0.60 12.78 -20.55
CA THR A 170 -1.88 13.20 -19.99
C THR A 170 -2.43 12.21 -19.00
N VAL A 171 -2.52 10.93 -19.38
CA VAL A 171 -3.03 9.84 -18.54
C VAL A 171 -2.13 9.62 -17.33
N PHE A 172 -0.80 9.60 -17.55
CA PHE A 172 0.18 9.49 -16.47
C PHE A 172 0.04 10.60 -15.43
N ASN A 173 -0.08 11.87 -15.89
CA ASN A 173 -0.15 12.99 -14.95
C ASN A 173 -1.44 12.96 -14.11
N ILE A 174 -2.58 12.57 -14.68
CA ILE A 174 -3.83 12.41 -13.92
C ILE A 174 -3.63 11.39 -12.80
N TRP A 175 -3.14 10.20 -13.15
CA TRP A 175 -2.88 9.16 -12.17
C TRP A 175 -1.86 9.62 -11.11
N TYR A 176 -0.76 10.24 -11.53
CA TYR A 176 0.32 10.67 -10.65
C TYR A 176 -0.13 11.71 -9.63
N GLU A 177 -0.88 12.74 -10.08
CA GLU A 177 -1.36 13.78 -9.17
C GLU A 177 -2.42 13.25 -8.20
N GLU A 178 -3.32 12.36 -8.65
CA GLU A 178 -4.32 11.75 -7.77
C GLU A 178 -3.72 10.76 -6.75
N ASN A 179 -2.63 10.05 -7.10
CA ASN A 179 -1.95 9.15 -6.16
C ASN A 179 -0.89 9.83 -5.30
N LYS A 180 -0.39 10.99 -5.70
CA LYS A 180 0.62 11.74 -4.95
C LYS A 180 0.10 12.22 -3.59
N GLU A 181 -1.19 12.55 -3.49
CA GLU A 181 -1.80 12.96 -2.21
C GLU A 181 -1.86 11.81 -1.21
N GLU A 182 -2.10 10.57 -1.66
CA GLU A 182 -2.08 9.38 -0.79
C GLU A 182 -0.66 9.01 -0.32
N THR A 183 0.36 9.21 -1.15
CA THR A 183 1.75 8.94 -0.78
C THR A 183 2.35 10.01 0.14
N GLU A 184 1.89 11.27 0.07
CA GLU A 184 2.36 12.33 0.99
C GLU A 184 1.81 12.16 2.42
N ASP A 185 0.63 11.55 2.60
CA ASP A 185 0.09 11.20 3.94
C ASP A 185 0.59 9.84 4.47
N ASN A 186 1.15 9.01 3.59
CA ASN A 186 1.69 7.70 3.91
C ASN A 186 3.18 7.56 3.60
N ASP A 187 3.99 8.59 3.86
CA ASP A 187 5.43 8.38 4.06
C ASP A 187 5.63 7.49 5.30
N ILE A 188 5.30 6.21 5.14
CA ILE A 188 5.75 5.18 6.06
C ILE A 188 7.26 5.14 5.83
N ASP A 189 8.00 5.84 6.68
CA ASP A 189 9.44 5.64 6.78
C ASP A 189 9.66 4.20 7.26
N TRP A 190 9.84 3.29 6.30
CA TRP A 190 10.09 1.87 6.59
C TRP A 190 11.31 1.68 7.48
N ASN A 191 12.29 2.58 7.45
CA ASN A 191 13.37 2.59 8.43
C ASN A 191 12.84 2.86 9.86
N GLU A 192 11.79 3.67 10.01
CA GLU A 192 11.11 3.83 11.31
C GLU A 192 10.28 2.60 11.70
N VAL A 193 9.72 1.86 10.75
CA VAL A 193 8.96 0.62 11.02
C VAL A 193 9.89 -0.51 11.46
N TRP A 194 11.01 -0.71 10.74
CA TRP A 194 11.98 -1.78 11.04
C TRP A 194 12.95 -1.43 12.18
N ASN A 195 13.25 -0.13 12.38
CA ASN A 195 14.03 0.38 13.49
C ASN A 195 13.29 1.53 14.18
N PRO A 196 12.17 1.24 14.86
CA PRO A 196 11.38 2.28 15.47
C PRO A 196 12.18 3.03 16.51
N LYS A 197 12.25 4.35 16.37
CA LYS A 197 12.84 5.18 17.42
C LYS A 197 12.04 4.99 18.70
N MET A 198 12.70 4.52 19.71
CA MET A 198 12.11 4.36 21.04
C MET A 198 12.37 5.60 21.87
N CYS A 199 11.46 5.87 22.76
CA CYS A 199 11.61 6.97 23.71
C CYS A 199 11.19 6.56 25.10
N ARG A 200 11.68 7.35 26.06
CA ARG A 200 11.21 7.36 27.44
C ARG A 200 10.22 8.49 27.60
N VAL A 201 9.09 8.21 28.23
CA VAL A 201 8.08 9.19 28.55
C VAL A 201 8.18 9.50 30.04
N VAL A 202 8.47 10.75 30.38
CA VAL A 202 8.78 11.17 31.74
C VAL A 202 7.77 12.22 32.21
N LEU A 203 7.18 12.03 33.38
CA LEU A 203 6.45 13.10 34.06
C LEU A 203 7.45 14.03 34.73
N VAL A 204 7.47 15.30 34.33
CA VAL A 204 8.45 16.31 34.82
C VAL A 204 7.86 17.32 35.76
N LYS A 205 6.52 17.43 35.81
CA LYS A 205 5.81 18.34 36.72
C LYS A 205 4.70 17.63 37.47
N LYS A 206 4.40 18.11 38.67
CA LYS A 206 3.32 17.60 39.50
C LYS A 206 1.99 17.66 38.78
N LEU A 207 1.26 16.55 38.76
CA LEU A 207 -0.06 16.41 38.17
C LEU A 207 -1.08 16.00 39.24
N THR A 208 -1.95 16.94 39.61
CA THR A 208 -2.96 16.73 40.65
C THR A 208 -4.30 16.30 40.12
N ASP A 209 -4.58 16.48 38.83
CA ASP A 209 -5.79 16.04 38.17
C ASP A 209 -5.80 14.52 38.00
N LYS A 210 -6.61 13.85 38.78
CA LYS A 210 -6.72 12.38 38.77
C LYS A 210 -7.29 11.83 37.46
N LYS A 211 -8.17 12.58 36.76
CA LYS A 211 -8.72 12.15 35.48
C LYS A 211 -7.65 12.22 34.40
N MET A 212 -6.90 13.31 34.35
CA MET A 212 -5.78 13.46 33.45
C MET A 212 -4.68 12.43 33.75
N ALA A 213 -4.35 12.17 35.00
CA ALA A 213 -3.41 11.15 35.40
C ALA A 213 -3.80 9.75 34.93
N ALA A 214 -5.09 9.39 35.08
CA ALA A 214 -5.63 8.11 34.60
C ALA A 214 -5.56 7.99 33.07
N LYS A 215 -5.85 9.08 32.35
CA LYS A 215 -5.77 9.14 30.87
C LYS A 215 -4.34 8.96 30.38
N ILE A 216 -3.39 9.74 30.93
CA ILE A 216 -1.97 9.64 30.60
C ILE A 216 -1.46 8.21 30.86
N ARG A 217 -1.76 7.63 32.02
CA ARG A 217 -1.36 6.26 32.34
C ARG A 217 -1.81 5.26 31.27
N LYS A 218 -3.07 5.38 30.84
CA LYS A 218 -3.67 4.48 29.84
C LYS A 218 -3.04 4.67 28.45
N GLU A 219 -2.91 5.92 28.00
CA GLU A 219 -2.43 6.26 26.66
C GLU A 219 -0.94 5.93 26.47
N PHE A 220 -0.12 6.11 27.50
CA PHE A 220 1.30 5.76 27.46
C PHE A 220 1.61 4.36 28.01
N LEU A 221 0.59 3.50 28.11
CA LEU A 221 0.71 2.07 28.46
C LEU A 221 1.54 1.81 29.73
N SER A 222 1.42 2.68 30.73
CA SER A 222 2.17 2.52 31.98
C SER A 222 1.75 1.25 32.73
N GLU A 223 2.69 0.41 33.11
CA GLU A 223 2.49 -0.83 33.87
C GLU A 223 2.15 -0.57 35.36
N ILE A 224 2.40 0.65 35.83
CA ILE A 224 2.15 1.05 37.21
C ILE A 224 0.64 1.02 37.51
N SER A 225 0.23 0.52 38.67
CA SER A 225 -1.19 0.54 39.08
C SER A 225 -1.72 1.98 39.16
N LEU A 226 -3.03 2.18 38.91
CA LEU A 226 -3.62 3.54 38.91
C LEU A 226 -3.38 4.27 40.23
N ASN A 227 -3.52 3.58 41.34
CA ASN A 227 -3.35 4.19 42.69
C ASN A 227 -1.91 4.63 42.94
N GLU A 228 -0.97 3.82 42.51
CA GLU A 228 0.46 4.11 42.60
C GLU A 228 0.86 5.22 41.62
N PHE A 229 0.36 5.18 40.40
CA PHE A 229 0.58 6.22 39.39
C PHE A 229 0.12 7.59 39.90
N ILE A 230 -1.06 7.68 40.49
CA ILE A 230 -1.60 8.93 41.10
C ILE A 230 -0.71 9.42 42.25
N LYS A 231 -0.13 8.51 43.04
CA LYS A 231 0.83 8.89 44.08
C LYS A 231 2.11 9.47 43.49
N LEU A 232 2.66 8.80 42.47
CA LEU A 232 3.86 9.24 41.78
C LEU A 232 3.68 10.57 41.03
N CYS A 233 2.48 10.84 40.54
CA CYS A 233 2.14 12.13 39.92
C CYS A 233 2.34 13.34 40.85
N ASN A 234 2.37 13.12 42.17
CA ASN A 234 2.67 14.16 43.14
C ASN A 234 4.17 14.35 43.41
N CYS A 235 5.01 13.46 42.96
CA CYS A 235 6.45 13.41 43.23
C CYS A 235 7.27 13.30 41.95
N PRO A 236 7.16 14.23 40.97
CA PRO A 236 7.99 14.21 39.78
C PRO A 236 9.44 14.53 40.10
N PRO A 237 10.41 14.13 39.21
CA PRO A 237 10.16 13.40 37.98
C PRO A 237 10.03 11.88 38.16
N PHE A 238 9.23 11.22 37.32
CA PHE A 238 9.24 9.75 37.22
C PHE A 238 8.95 9.27 35.80
N ILE A 239 9.41 8.08 35.47
CA ILE A 239 9.22 7.47 34.16
C ILE A 239 7.84 6.86 34.08
N ILE A 240 7.02 7.34 33.13
CA ILE A 240 5.69 6.80 32.83
C ILE A 240 5.83 5.54 32.03
N SER A 241 6.67 5.56 30.98
CA SER A 241 7.00 4.42 30.13
C SER A 241 8.46 4.50 29.72
N ASP A 242 9.19 3.40 29.85
CA ASP A 242 10.63 3.34 29.57
C ASP A 242 10.93 2.98 28.11
N LYS A 243 9.99 2.32 27.43
CA LYS A 243 10.07 1.95 26.02
C LYS A 243 8.74 2.26 25.33
N PHE A 244 8.66 3.37 24.65
CA PHE A 244 7.46 3.77 23.91
C PHE A 244 7.86 4.23 22.51
N LEU A 245 6.99 4.01 21.52
CA LEU A 245 7.25 4.47 20.16
C LEU A 245 7.27 6.00 20.11
N TYR A 246 8.36 6.58 19.66
CA TYR A 246 8.57 8.04 19.65
C TYR A 246 7.49 8.77 18.84
N LYS A 247 7.18 8.29 17.64
CA LYS A 247 6.13 8.86 16.79
C LYS A 247 4.77 8.85 17.50
N THR A 248 4.39 7.71 18.06
CA THR A 248 3.13 7.56 18.81
C THR A 248 3.08 8.51 20.02
N ALA A 249 4.20 8.68 20.73
CA ALA A 249 4.28 9.63 21.86
C ALA A 249 4.02 11.07 21.40
N LEU A 250 4.64 11.49 20.29
CA LEU A 250 4.44 12.81 19.72
C LEU A 250 2.98 13.02 19.25
N ASP A 251 2.36 12.03 18.62
CA ASP A 251 0.98 12.11 18.15
C ASP A 251 -0.02 12.22 19.32
N LEU A 252 0.20 11.45 20.38
CA LEU A 252 -0.60 11.57 21.61
C LEU A 252 -0.48 12.96 22.23
N ILE A 253 0.72 13.54 22.26
CA ILE A 253 0.96 14.89 22.76
C ILE A 253 0.32 15.93 21.84
N LYS A 254 0.42 15.81 20.52
CA LYS A 254 -0.24 16.72 19.58
C LYS A 254 -1.76 16.72 19.75
N LYS A 255 -2.36 15.53 19.89
CA LYS A 255 -3.80 15.39 20.16
C LYS A 255 -4.22 15.97 21.51
N ASN A 256 -3.33 16.03 22.49
CA ASN A 256 -3.57 16.48 23.84
C ASN A 256 -2.47 17.46 24.29
N ILE A 257 -2.44 18.63 23.68
CA ILE A 257 -1.36 19.64 23.85
C ILE A 257 -1.11 20.03 25.31
N GLU A 258 -2.12 19.83 26.19
CA GLU A 258 -1.98 20.04 27.63
C GLU A 258 -0.95 19.13 28.30
N TYR A 259 -0.67 17.97 27.69
CA TYR A 259 0.36 17.04 28.18
C TYR A 259 1.75 17.65 28.21
N LEU A 260 2.08 18.58 27.30
CA LEU A 260 3.35 19.30 27.28
C LEU A 260 3.65 20.06 28.58
N LYS A 261 2.62 20.35 29.37
CA LYS A 261 2.80 21.00 30.67
C LYS A 261 3.41 20.05 31.70
N PHE A 262 3.27 18.74 31.52
CA PHE A 262 3.59 17.73 32.53
C PHE A 262 4.57 16.69 32.05
N ILE A 263 4.59 16.40 30.73
CA ILE A 263 5.32 15.30 30.14
C ILE A 263 6.49 15.80 29.30
N LYS A 264 7.61 15.09 29.37
CA LYS A 264 8.75 15.19 28.46
C LYS A 264 8.99 13.85 27.79
N VAL A 265 9.29 13.89 26.50
CA VAL A 265 9.70 12.70 25.72
C VAL A 265 11.19 12.77 25.47
N GLU A 266 11.91 11.71 25.81
CA GLU A 266 13.35 11.59 25.69
C GLU A 266 13.69 10.40 24.78
N LEU A 267 14.38 10.65 23.66
CA LEU A 267 14.83 9.57 22.78
C LEU A 267 15.79 8.65 23.55
N ILE A 268 15.66 7.35 23.30
CA ILE A 268 16.59 6.33 23.77
C ILE A 268 17.53 6.04 22.59
N ASN A 269 18.83 6.29 22.78
CA ASN A 269 19.87 5.98 21.79
C ASN A 269 20.19 4.48 21.79
#